data_9d98ac1102ef7a48a3ff510592c6091b
#
_entry.id   9d98ac1102ef7a48a3ff510592c6091b
#
_cell.length_a   1.000
_cell.length_b   1.000
_cell.length_c   1.000
_cell.angle_alpha   90.00
_cell.angle_beta   90.00
_cell.angle_gamma   90.00
#
_symmetry.space_group_name_H-M   'P 1'
#
loop_
_entity.id
_entity.type
_entity.pdbx_description
1 polymer ?
#
loop_
_entity_poly.entity_id
_entity_poly.type
_entity_poly.pdbx_seq_one_letter_code
_entity_poly.pdbx_strand_id
1 'polypeptide(L)'
;AMERIILDTDMGCDCDDVGALALACGAHKRGEAELLGVTHAIDNPYGLRFIEKMLAHYNVDVPLGKCSKKDFLNEERFNTFIKPLADGLPEKEHPDSVKLMREILSKNRGVTLVTIGSFVNVAALLASGADEISSLDGKTLVAQSVTNVYSMAGHFTRPDYAEFNIVCDIPAARSFVSLCPVPVVYCGFEVGEKIFTGAHLRECTENPLLHDAYG
;
A
#
# COMPACT_ATOMS: atom_id res chain seq x y z
N ALA A 1 -10.14 -19.40 -7.63
CA ALA A 1 -10.86 -18.15 -7.50
C ALA A 1 -9.85 -17.03 -7.73
N MET A 2 -10.27 -15.93 -8.35
CA MET A 2 -9.42 -14.75 -8.58
C MET A 2 -9.12 -14.09 -7.24
N GLU A 3 -7.85 -13.77 -6.98
CA GLU A 3 -7.45 -13.06 -5.76
C GLU A 3 -8.02 -11.64 -5.74
N ARG A 4 -8.52 -11.24 -4.59
CA ARG A 4 -9.10 -9.90 -4.34
C ARG A 4 -8.19 -9.13 -3.43
N ILE A 5 -7.61 -8.04 -3.91
CA ILE A 5 -6.47 -7.38 -3.26
C ILE A 5 -6.83 -5.96 -2.83
N ILE A 6 -6.45 -5.61 -1.60
CA ILE A 6 -6.25 -4.22 -1.18
C ILE A 6 -4.73 -4.02 -1.08
N LEU A 7 -4.20 -3.00 -1.73
CA LEU A 7 -2.79 -2.63 -1.68
C LEU A 7 -2.60 -1.40 -0.78
N ASP A 8 -1.81 -1.55 0.28
CA ASP A 8 -1.38 -0.46 1.16
C ASP A 8 0.10 -0.16 0.88
N THR A 9 0.40 1.03 0.36
CA THR A 9 1.70 1.43 -0.20
C THR A 9 2.19 2.74 0.40
N ASP A 10 3.48 2.89 0.61
CA ASP A 10 4.11 4.15 1.02
C ASP A 10 4.78 4.89 -0.15
N MET A 11 4.17 4.80 -1.33
CA MET A 11 4.59 5.49 -2.56
C MET A 11 5.17 6.88 -2.28
N GLY A 12 6.47 7.05 -2.45
CA GLY A 12 7.10 8.32 -2.13
C GLY A 12 8.62 8.35 -2.18
N CYS A 13 9.29 7.41 -1.53
CA CYS A 13 10.74 7.47 -1.29
C CYS A 13 11.57 6.95 -2.47
N ASP A 14 11.08 5.96 -3.20
CA ASP A 14 11.78 5.22 -4.24
C ASP A 14 10.85 4.57 -5.26
N CYS A 15 11.39 3.76 -6.17
CA CYS A 15 10.67 3.29 -7.35
C CYS A 15 9.94 1.96 -7.17
N ASP A 16 10.16 1.23 -6.09
CA ASP A 16 9.61 -0.13 -5.94
C ASP A 16 8.08 -0.14 -5.77
N ASP A 17 7.52 0.84 -5.07
CA ASP A 17 6.08 1.05 -5.00
C ASP A 17 5.46 1.32 -6.38
N VAL A 18 6.17 2.04 -7.25
CA VAL A 18 5.72 2.27 -8.63
C VAL A 18 5.63 0.94 -9.38
N GLY A 19 6.65 0.10 -9.24
CA GLY A 19 6.67 -1.24 -9.82
C GLY A 19 5.56 -2.13 -9.25
N ALA A 20 5.36 -2.12 -7.93
CA ALA A 20 4.33 -2.91 -7.26
C ALA A 20 2.92 -2.52 -7.71
N LEU A 21 2.61 -1.23 -7.78
CA LEU A 21 1.31 -0.74 -8.28
C LEU A 21 1.11 -1.09 -9.75
N ALA A 22 2.16 -0.97 -10.58
CA ALA A 22 2.08 -1.38 -11.99
C ALA A 22 1.77 -2.87 -12.15
N LEU A 23 2.39 -3.73 -11.32
CA LEU A 23 2.08 -5.17 -11.28
C LEU A 23 0.64 -5.44 -10.87
N ALA A 24 0.14 -4.76 -9.83
CA ALA A 24 -1.24 -4.89 -9.37
C ALA A 24 -2.25 -4.45 -10.45
N CYS A 25 -2.01 -3.32 -11.11
CA CYS A 25 -2.83 -2.84 -12.22
C CYS A 25 -2.79 -3.81 -13.41
N GLY A 26 -1.61 -4.32 -13.76
CA GLY A 26 -1.44 -5.30 -14.82
C GLY A 26 -2.19 -6.60 -14.55
N ALA A 27 -2.09 -7.14 -13.34
CA ALA A 27 -2.83 -8.34 -12.92
C ALA A 27 -4.35 -8.11 -12.96
N HIS A 28 -4.81 -6.95 -12.51
CA HIS A 28 -6.22 -6.55 -12.59
C HIS A 28 -6.72 -6.52 -14.03
N LYS A 29 -5.98 -5.90 -14.94
CA LYS A 29 -6.33 -5.79 -16.37
C LYS A 29 -6.36 -7.14 -17.07
N ARG A 30 -5.50 -8.09 -16.68
CA ARG A 30 -5.50 -9.44 -17.26
C ARG A 30 -6.50 -10.39 -16.61
N GLY A 31 -7.24 -9.94 -15.57
CA GLY A 31 -8.18 -10.78 -14.82
C GLY A 31 -7.51 -11.86 -13.96
N GLU A 32 -6.25 -11.67 -13.62
CA GLU A 32 -5.48 -12.56 -12.73
C GLU A 32 -5.76 -12.24 -11.26
N ALA A 33 -6.00 -10.97 -10.95
CA ALA A 33 -6.43 -10.49 -9.64
C ALA A 33 -7.45 -9.36 -9.78
N GLU A 34 -8.24 -9.13 -8.73
CA GLU A 34 -9.15 -7.99 -8.60
C GLU A 34 -8.57 -7.00 -7.59
N LEU A 35 -8.04 -5.87 -8.06
CA LEU A 35 -7.66 -4.77 -7.17
C LEU A 35 -8.94 -4.08 -6.70
N LEU A 36 -9.20 -4.10 -5.39
CA LEU A 36 -10.40 -3.52 -4.78
C LEU A 36 -10.21 -2.07 -4.34
N GLY A 37 -8.98 -1.68 -4.09
CA GLY A 37 -8.61 -0.34 -3.69
C GLY A 37 -7.13 -0.24 -3.35
N VAL A 38 -6.65 0.99 -3.26
CA VAL A 38 -5.28 1.34 -2.86
C VAL A 38 -5.35 2.27 -1.67
N THR A 39 -4.51 2.06 -0.66
CA THR A 39 -4.36 2.96 0.47
C THR A 39 -2.93 3.46 0.56
N HIS A 40 -2.75 4.71 0.95
CA HIS A 40 -1.45 5.35 1.05
C HIS A 40 -1.01 5.43 2.50
N ALA A 41 0.14 4.86 2.82
CA ALA A 41 0.62 4.65 4.19
C ALA A 41 1.60 5.73 4.69
N ILE A 42 1.74 6.81 3.94
CA ILE A 42 2.40 8.05 4.36
C ILE A 42 1.52 9.25 4.00
N ASP A 43 1.60 10.34 4.75
CA ASP A 43 0.79 11.53 4.49
C ASP A 43 1.49 12.49 3.53
N ASN A 44 1.70 12.00 2.30
CA ASN A 44 2.42 12.67 1.24
C ASN A 44 1.50 12.96 0.05
N PRO A 45 1.17 14.24 -0.24
CA PRO A 45 0.26 14.57 -1.32
C PRO A 45 0.79 14.23 -2.71
N TYR A 46 2.10 14.19 -2.89
CA TYR A 46 2.71 13.84 -4.17
C TYR A 46 2.53 12.36 -4.50
N GLY A 47 2.69 11.48 -3.51
CA GLY A 47 2.45 10.04 -3.65
C GLY A 47 1.01 9.75 -4.05
N LEU A 48 0.03 10.37 -3.37
CA LEU A 48 -1.39 10.23 -3.72
C LEU A 48 -1.68 10.64 -5.17
N ARG A 49 -1.18 11.79 -5.61
CA ARG A 49 -1.37 12.28 -6.99
C ARG A 49 -0.74 11.33 -8.01
N PHE A 50 0.43 10.78 -7.68
CA PHE A 50 1.11 9.86 -8.59
C PHE A 50 0.41 8.50 -8.66
N ILE A 51 -0.12 7.98 -7.54
CA ILE A 51 -0.98 6.78 -7.55
C ILE A 51 -2.20 7.01 -8.45
N GLU A 52 -2.89 8.14 -8.34
CA GLU A 52 -4.01 8.48 -9.22
C GLU A 52 -3.61 8.50 -10.71
N LYS A 53 -2.47 9.12 -11.02
CA LYS A 53 -1.93 9.15 -12.38
C LYS A 53 -1.68 7.74 -12.92
N MET A 54 -1.12 6.86 -12.09
CA MET A 54 -0.89 5.47 -12.47
C MET A 54 -2.20 4.72 -12.71
N LEU A 55 -3.15 4.81 -11.79
CA LEU A 55 -4.47 4.17 -11.94
C LEU A 55 -5.16 4.61 -13.23
N ALA A 56 -5.12 5.91 -13.53
CA ALA A 56 -5.68 6.46 -14.77
C ALA A 56 -4.93 5.96 -16.02
N HIS A 57 -3.59 5.90 -15.98
CA HIS A 57 -2.77 5.39 -17.08
C HIS A 57 -3.09 3.94 -17.42
N TYR A 58 -3.31 3.10 -16.41
CA TYR A 58 -3.68 1.70 -16.61
C TYR A 58 -5.18 1.49 -16.85
N ASN A 59 -6.01 2.55 -16.83
CA ASN A 59 -7.48 2.46 -16.87
C ASN A 59 -8.01 1.49 -15.79
N VAL A 60 -7.53 1.65 -14.57
CA VAL A 60 -7.99 0.92 -13.39
C VAL A 60 -8.78 1.89 -12.53
N ASP A 61 -10.09 1.69 -12.45
CA ASP A 61 -11.00 2.54 -11.66
C ASP A 61 -11.26 1.89 -10.30
N VAL A 62 -10.40 2.20 -9.34
CA VAL A 62 -10.51 1.73 -7.95
C VAL A 62 -10.33 2.90 -6.98
N PRO A 63 -10.98 2.83 -5.80
CA PRO A 63 -10.87 3.91 -4.82
C PRO A 63 -9.46 3.99 -4.21
N LEU A 64 -9.05 5.22 -3.88
CA LEU A 64 -7.80 5.55 -3.23
C LEU A 64 -8.07 6.17 -1.86
N GLY A 65 -7.38 5.70 -0.81
CA GLY A 65 -7.45 6.23 0.55
C GLY A 65 -6.16 6.96 0.94
N LYS A 66 -6.30 8.09 1.62
CA LYS A 66 -5.17 8.85 2.18
C LYS A 66 -4.76 8.31 3.55
N CYS A 67 -3.51 8.56 3.94
CA CYS A 67 -2.95 8.12 5.22
C CYS A 67 -3.85 8.48 6.41
N SER A 68 -4.06 7.52 7.30
CA SER A 68 -4.84 7.72 8.53
C SER A 68 -4.10 8.55 9.61
N LYS A 69 -2.78 8.71 9.46
CA LYS A 69 -1.93 9.46 10.38
C LYS A 69 -1.44 10.75 9.72
N LYS A 70 -2.00 11.86 10.19
CA LYS A 70 -1.68 13.20 9.66
C LYS A 70 -0.18 13.54 9.83
N ASP A 71 0.37 14.21 8.83
CA ASP A 71 1.78 14.68 8.76
C ASP A 71 2.82 13.54 8.89
N PHE A 72 2.40 12.27 8.71
CA PHE A 72 3.28 11.12 8.83
C PHE A 72 4.21 10.97 7.63
N LEU A 73 5.52 11.03 7.88
CA LEU A 73 6.59 10.93 6.87
C LEU A 73 6.43 11.94 5.72
N ASN A 74 5.89 13.13 5.99
CA ASN A 74 5.72 14.20 5.00
C ASN A 74 6.88 15.21 5.06
N GLU A 75 8.10 14.74 5.21
CA GLU A 75 9.32 15.54 5.20
C GLU A 75 9.92 15.56 3.78
N GLU A 76 10.62 16.63 3.42
CA GLU A 76 11.20 16.80 2.09
C GLU A 76 12.06 15.60 1.65
N ARG A 77 12.79 14.99 2.59
CA ARG A 77 13.63 13.81 2.31
C ARG A 77 12.86 12.60 1.77
N PHE A 78 11.57 12.47 2.13
CA PHE A 78 10.69 11.40 1.65
C PHE A 78 9.96 11.79 0.36
N ASN A 79 10.10 13.03 -0.08
CA ASN A 79 9.40 13.58 -1.24
C ASN A 79 10.31 13.72 -2.47
N THR A 80 11.62 13.64 -2.30
CA THR A 80 12.61 13.92 -3.34
C THR A 80 12.42 13.09 -4.61
N PHE A 81 12.07 11.82 -4.47
CA PHE A 81 11.84 10.94 -5.61
C PHE A 81 10.48 11.23 -6.28
N ILE A 82 9.40 11.29 -5.50
CA ILE A 82 8.04 11.30 -6.04
C ILE A 82 7.59 12.69 -6.50
N LYS A 83 8.11 13.76 -5.89
CA LYS A 83 7.71 15.14 -6.19
C LYS A 83 7.86 15.53 -7.65
N PRO A 84 9.00 15.27 -8.33
CA PRO A 84 9.12 15.55 -9.76
C PRO A 84 8.14 14.76 -10.64
N LEU A 85 7.85 13.50 -10.26
CA LEU A 85 6.91 12.63 -11.00
C LEU A 85 5.46 13.09 -10.87
N ALA A 86 5.14 13.75 -9.75
CA ALA A 86 3.81 14.25 -9.44
C ALA A 86 3.64 15.75 -9.76
N ASP A 87 4.67 16.41 -10.30
CA ASP A 87 4.60 17.85 -10.58
C ASP A 87 3.49 18.17 -11.59
N GLY A 88 2.79 19.28 -11.35
CA GLY A 88 1.68 19.73 -12.18
C GLY A 88 0.40 18.88 -12.09
N LEU A 89 0.38 17.80 -11.31
CA LEU A 89 -0.82 16.99 -11.13
C LEU A 89 -1.80 17.66 -10.14
N PRO A 90 -3.12 17.61 -10.41
CA PRO A 90 -4.11 18.18 -9.50
C PRO A 90 -4.17 17.41 -8.18
N GLU A 91 -4.45 18.12 -7.11
CA GLU A 91 -4.80 17.52 -5.84
C GLU A 91 -6.30 17.21 -5.80
N LYS A 92 -6.65 16.02 -5.34
CA LYS A 92 -8.04 15.61 -5.13
C LYS A 92 -8.23 15.15 -3.69
N GLU A 93 -9.45 15.29 -3.22
CA GLU A 93 -9.84 14.76 -1.91
C GLU A 93 -10.04 13.26 -1.98
N HIS A 94 -9.47 12.57 -0.99
CA HIS A 94 -9.63 11.14 -0.81
C HIS A 94 -10.14 10.83 0.60
N PRO A 95 -10.91 9.74 0.76
CA PRO A 95 -11.29 9.27 2.09
C PRO A 95 -10.06 8.85 2.89
N ASP A 96 -10.21 8.82 4.20
CA ASP A 96 -9.25 8.18 5.10
C ASP A 96 -9.09 6.69 4.75
N SER A 97 -7.87 6.17 4.82
CA SER A 97 -7.56 4.78 4.47
C SER A 97 -8.31 3.76 5.34
N VAL A 98 -8.52 4.04 6.64
CA VAL A 98 -9.29 3.16 7.51
C VAL A 98 -10.75 3.12 7.07
N LYS A 99 -11.32 4.28 6.78
CA LYS A 99 -12.69 4.37 6.28
C LYS A 99 -12.84 3.59 4.98
N LEU A 100 -11.94 3.78 4.01
CA LEU A 100 -11.96 3.08 2.73
C LEU A 100 -11.82 1.56 2.91
N MET A 101 -10.86 1.10 3.70
CA MET A 101 -10.69 -0.33 3.96
C MET A 101 -11.93 -0.93 4.62
N ARG A 102 -12.54 -0.25 5.59
CA ARG A 102 -13.78 -0.69 6.23
C ARG A 102 -14.93 -0.80 5.21
N GLU A 103 -15.08 0.16 4.31
CA GLU A 103 -16.08 0.14 3.23
C GLU A 103 -15.88 -1.05 2.29
N ILE A 104 -14.64 -1.33 1.89
CA ILE A 104 -14.32 -2.47 1.03
C ILE A 104 -14.59 -3.79 1.77
N LEU A 105 -14.09 -3.93 2.99
CA LEU A 105 -14.19 -5.17 3.76
C LEU A 105 -15.63 -5.48 4.22
N SER A 106 -16.46 -4.47 4.42
CA SER A 106 -17.88 -4.67 4.75
C SER A 106 -18.66 -5.36 3.61
N LYS A 107 -18.22 -5.17 2.36
CA LYS A 107 -18.90 -5.66 1.15
C LYS A 107 -18.22 -6.88 0.52
N ASN A 108 -17.01 -7.22 0.95
CA ASN A 108 -16.18 -8.26 0.33
C ASN A 108 -15.75 -9.31 1.35
N ARG A 109 -15.53 -10.54 0.85
CA ARG A 109 -14.97 -11.66 1.61
C ARG A 109 -13.86 -12.31 0.81
N GLY A 110 -12.94 -12.99 1.49
CA GLY A 110 -11.81 -13.64 0.84
C GLY A 110 -10.81 -12.63 0.28
N VAL A 111 -10.63 -11.51 0.97
CA VAL A 111 -9.72 -10.43 0.57
C VAL A 111 -8.30 -10.76 1.02
N THR A 112 -7.34 -10.54 0.17
CA THR A 112 -5.91 -10.51 0.48
C THR A 112 -5.48 -9.06 0.71
N LEU A 113 -4.95 -8.77 1.88
CA LEU A 113 -4.38 -7.47 2.19
C LEU A 113 -2.87 -7.51 1.93
N VAL A 114 -2.38 -6.64 1.07
CA VAL A 114 -0.96 -6.51 0.73
C VAL A 114 -0.44 -5.19 1.28
N THR A 115 0.49 -5.24 2.23
CA THR A 115 1.09 -4.05 2.84
C THR A 115 2.57 -3.98 2.47
N ILE A 116 2.97 -2.93 1.78
CA ILE A 116 4.35 -2.73 1.33
C ILE A 116 5.00 -1.46 1.91
N GLY A 117 4.30 -0.80 2.82
CA GLY A 117 4.76 0.38 3.55
C GLY A 117 4.63 0.23 5.06
N SER A 118 4.54 1.36 5.76
CA SER A 118 4.36 1.41 7.21
C SER A 118 3.07 0.74 7.67
N PHE A 119 3.00 0.38 8.95
CA PHE A 119 1.82 -0.27 9.54
C PHE A 119 0.71 0.71 9.99
N VAL A 120 0.85 2.00 9.76
CA VAL A 120 -0.06 3.01 10.35
C VAL A 120 -1.52 2.80 9.97
N ASN A 121 -1.82 2.54 8.71
CA ASN A 121 -3.20 2.34 8.24
C ASN A 121 -3.79 1.03 8.74
N VAL A 122 -3.04 -0.06 8.62
CA VAL A 122 -3.53 -1.40 9.00
C VAL A 122 -3.65 -1.56 10.51
N ALA A 123 -2.75 -0.95 11.29
CA ALA A 123 -2.89 -0.90 12.74
C ALA A 123 -4.11 -0.08 13.17
N ALA A 124 -4.33 1.08 12.54
CA ALA A 124 -5.51 1.91 12.79
C ALA A 124 -6.81 1.20 12.38
N LEU A 125 -6.81 0.45 11.27
CA LEU A 125 -7.94 -0.40 10.88
C LEU A 125 -8.28 -1.42 11.96
N LEU A 126 -7.28 -2.16 12.46
CA LEU A 126 -7.50 -3.19 13.51
C LEU A 126 -7.98 -2.59 14.84
N ALA A 127 -7.57 -1.35 15.15
CA ALA A 127 -7.98 -0.64 16.36
C ALA A 127 -9.31 0.10 16.21
N SER A 128 -9.88 0.19 14.99
CA SER A 128 -11.12 0.93 14.74
C SER A 128 -12.33 0.28 15.39
N GLY A 129 -13.22 1.10 15.95
CA GLY A 129 -14.49 0.66 16.50
C GLY A 129 -15.57 0.44 15.43
N ALA A 130 -16.76 0.04 15.88
CA ALA A 130 -17.96 0.06 15.06
C ALA A 130 -18.32 1.49 14.65
N ASP A 131 -18.85 1.65 13.44
CA ASP A 131 -19.23 2.93 12.86
C ASP A 131 -20.44 2.78 11.91
N GLU A 132 -20.74 3.84 11.16
CA GLU A 132 -21.84 3.86 10.18
C GLU A 132 -21.62 2.90 8.99
N ILE A 133 -20.38 2.47 8.75
CA ILE A 133 -20.03 1.54 7.66
C ILE A 133 -20.29 0.10 8.10
N SER A 134 -19.95 -0.22 9.34
CA SER A 134 -20.06 -1.56 9.87
C SER A 134 -20.25 -1.57 11.40
N SER A 135 -21.19 -2.37 11.87
CA SER A 135 -21.37 -2.61 13.31
C SER A 135 -20.25 -3.46 13.93
N LEU A 136 -19.34 -3.99 13.11
CA LEU A 136 -18.17 -4.73 13.56
C LEU A 136 -17.01 -3.78 13.84
N ASP A 137 -16.25 -4.05 14.90
CA ASP A 137 -14.94 -3.44 15.06
C ASP A 137 -13.98 -3.89 13.97
N GLY A 138 -12.86 -3.16 13.79
CA GLY A 138 -11.90 -3.41 12.71
C GLY A 138 -11.28 -4.80 12.77
N LYS A 139 -10.95 -5.30 13.97
CA LYS A 139 -10.39 -6.64 14.15
C LYS A 139 -11.38 -7.73 13.72
N THR A 140 -12.61 -7.62 14.14
CA THR A 140 -13.68 -8.59 13.76
C THR A 140 -13.98 -8.51 12.27
N LEU A 141 -14.03 -7.30 11.71
CA LEU A 141 -14.24 -7.09 10.28
C LEU A 141 -13.12 -7.71 9.44
N VAL A 142 -11.86 -7.53 9.84
CA VAL A 142 -10.70 -8.17 9.20
C VAL A 142 -10.79 -9.69 9.32
N ALA A 143 -11.11 -10.23 10.52
CA ALA A 143 -11.24 -11.68 10.74
C ALA A 143 -12.28 -12.32 9.82
N GLN A 144 -13.36 -11.61 9.48
CA GLN A 144 -14.43 -12.12 8.63
C GLN A 144 -14.19 -11.94 7.14
N SER A 145 -13.40 -10.96 6.76
CA SER A 145 -13.31 -10.50 5.36
C SER A 145 -11.96 -10.79 4.71
N VAL A 146 -10.89 -10.83 5.50
CA VAL A 146 -9.51 -11.05 5.01
C VAL A 146 -9.11 -12.49 5.20
N THR A 147 -8.52 -13.10 4.19
CA THR A 147 -8.01 -14.47 4.25
C THR A 147 -6.56 -14.49 4.72
N ASN A 148 -5.74 -13.61 4.16
CA ASN A 148 -4.32 -13.50 4.45
C ASN A 148 -3.86 -12.04 4.36
N VAL A 149 -2.77 -11.74 5.07
CA VAL A 149 -1.99 -10.52 4.86
C VAL A 149 -0.62 -10.91 4.34
N TYR A 150 -0.18 -10.26 3.27
CA TYR A 150 1.21 -10.28 2.82
C TYR A 150 1.85 -8.94 3.15
N SER A 151 2.93 -8.97 3.92
CA SER A 151 3.56 -7.74 4.42
C SER A 151 5.04 -7.72 4.09
N MET A 152 5.50 -6.68 3.40
CA MET A 152 6.92 -6.39 3.30
C MET A 152 7.37 -5.74 4.61
N ALA A 153 8.03 -6.50 5.46
CA ALA A 153 8.47 -6.03 6.77
C ALA A 153 9.55 -6.90 7.38
N GLY A 154 10.45 -6.27 8.11
CA GLY A 154 11.47 -6.94 8.90
C GLY A 154 12.66 -7.46 8.09
N HIS A 155 13.57 -8.10 8.82
CA HIS A 155 14.73 -8.79 8.25
C HIS A 155 15.00 -10.05 9.09
N PHE A 156 14.73 -11.22 8.52
CA PHE A 156 14.71 -12.48 9.30
C PHE A 156 16.06 -13.19 9.39
N THR A 157 17.04 -12.75 8.60
CA THR A 157 18.41 -13.30 8.64
C THR A 157 19.42 -12.38 9.34
N ARG A 158 19.01 -11.15 9.69
CA ARG A 158 19.84 -10.16 10.40
C ARG A 158 19.04 -9.53 11.55
N PRO A 159 19.12 -10.06 12.76
CA PRO A 159 18.30 -9.62 13.90
C PRO A 159 18.60 -8.19 14.38
N ASP A 160 19.75 -7.64 14.01
CA ASP A 160 20.18 -6.26 14.29
C ASP A 160 19.77 -5.25 13.21
N TYR A 161 19.13 -5.69 12.15
CA TYR A 161 18.70 -4.82 11.06
C TYR A 161 17.39 -4.09 11.43
N ALA A 162 17.46 -2.77 11.45
CA ALA A 162 16.30 -1.92 11.69
C ALA A 162 15.56 -1.66 10.35
N GLU A 163 14.65 -2.57 9.98
CA GLU A 163 13.91 -2.47 8.73
C GLU A 163 12.91 -1.30 8.79
N PHE A 164 12.85 -0.51 7.69
CA PHE A 164 12.21 0.81 7.64
C PHE A 164 10.71 0.76 7.96
N ASN A 165 9.96 -0.15 7.36
CA ASN A 165 8.50 -0.23 7.55
C ASN A 165 8.11 -0.52 9.00
N ILE A 166 9.01 -1.16 9.77
CA ILE A 166 8.83 -1.38 11.20
C ILE A 166 9.26 -0.15 12.00
N VAL A 167 10.48 0.38 11.74
CA VAL A 167 11.05 1.40 12.64
C VAL A 167 10.44 2.78 12.46
N CYS A 168 9.83 3.08 11.32
CA CYS A 168 9.18 4.36 11.10
C CYS A 168 7.96 4.58 12.02
N ASP A 169 7.31 3.49 12.49
CA ASP A 169 6.29 3.54 13.54
C ASP A 169 6.23 2.21 14.32
N ILE A 170 7.14 2.04 15.27
CA ILE A 170 7.21 0.83 16.11
C ILE A 170 5.89 0.56 16.87
N PRO A 171 5.20 1.53 17.46
CA PRO A 171 3.90 1.30 18.08
C PRO A 171 2.86 0.73 17.11
N ALA A 172 2.76 1.26 15.89
CA ALA A 172 1.84 0.74 14.88
C ALA A 172 2.21 -0.70 14.47
N ALA A 173 3.49 -0.97 14.23
CA ALA A 173 3.96 -2.31 13.89
C ALA A 173 3.66 -3.33 15.01
N ARG A 174 3.92 -2.98 16.27
CA ARG A 174 3.59 -3.81 17.44
C ARG A 174 2.08 -4.06 17.56
N SER A 175 1.28 -3.02 17.37
CA SER A 175 -0.18 -3.12 17.40
C SER A 175 -0.69 -4.07 16.34
N PHE A 176 -0.22 -3.94 15.10
CA PHE A 176 -0.57 -4.82 14.01
C PHE A 176 -0.23 -6.29 14.31
N VAL A 177 1.01 -6.58 14.69
CA VAL A 177 1.45 -7.94 15.02
C VAL A 177 0.64 -8.56 16.15
N SER A 178 0.24 -7.77 17.16
CA SER A 178 -0.50 -8.24 18.33
C SER A 178 -1.99 -8.43 18.05
N LEU A 179 -2.58 -7.66 17.14
CA LEU A 179 -4.02 -7.59 16.92
C LEU A 179 -4.48 -8.34 15.68
N CYS A 180 -3.61 -8.57 14.69
CA CYS A 180 -4.00 -9.18 13.42
C CYS A 180 -4.59 -10.58 13.64
N PRO A 181 -5.87 -10.79 13.28
CA PRO A 181 -6.58 -12.03 13.59
C PRO A 181 -6.44 -13.10 12.51
N VAL A 182 -5.73 -12.82 11.42
CA VAL A 182 -5.58 -13.70 10.27
C VAL A 182 -4.09 -14.00 10.01
N PRO A 183 -3.78 -15.06 9.25
CA PRO A 183 -2.39 -15.37 8.91
C PRO A 183 -1.68 -14.21 8.20
N VAL A 184 -0.44 -13.95 8.62
CA VAL A 184 0.43 -12.94 8.01
C VAL A 184 1.67 -13.64 7.45
N VAL A 185 1.95 -13.40 6.16
CA VAL A 185 3.18 -13.80 5.51
C VAL A 185 4.08 -12.58 5.43
N TYR A 186 5.20 -12.62 6.14
CA TYR A 186 6.20 -11.56 6.08
C TYR A 186 7.23 -11.84 5.01
N CYS A 187 7.35 -10.91 4.07
CA CYS A 187 8.44 -10.86 3.10
C CYS A 187 9.49 -9.90 3.65
N GLY A 188 10.57 -10.43 4.22
CA GLY A 188 11.63 -9.61 4.80
C GLY A 188 12.45 -8.88 3.75
N PHE A 189 13.19 -7.85 4.18
CA PHE A 189 14.07 -7.07 3.31
C PHE A 189 15.06 -7.93 2.52
N GLU A 190 15.57 -9.03 3.11
CA GLU A 190 16.48 -9.98 2.47
C GLU A 190 15.90 -10.70 1.25
N VAL A 191 14.58 -10.67 1.07
CA VAL A 191 13.92 -11.21 -0.13
C VAL A 191 14.02 -10.19 -1.27
N GLY A 192 13.60 -8.95 -1.01
CA GLY A 192 13.57 -7.87 -2.00
C GLY A 192 14.97 -7.47 -2.48
N GLU A 193 15.96 -7.40 -1.59
CA GLU A 193 17.34 -7.02 -1.94
C GLU A 193 18.00 -7.94 -2.98
N LYS A 194 17.47 -9.14 -3.21
CA LYS A 194 17.96 -10.12 -4.18
C LYS A 194 17.15 -10.15 -5.47
N ILE A 195 16.08 -9.41 -5.56
CA ILE A 195 15.20 -9.36 -6.73
C ILE A 195 15.43 -8.05 -7.46
N PHE A 196 16.21 -8.10 -8.53
CA PHE A 196 16.51 -6.92 -9.33
C PHE A 196 15.46 -6.73 -10.40
N THR A 197 14.79 -5.58 -10.34
CA THR A 197 13.82 -5.12 -11.34
C THR A 197 14.31 -3.81 -11.97
N GLY A 198 13.72 -3.40 -13.08
CA GLY A 198 13.94 -2.07 -13.62
C GLY A 198 14.95 -1.94 -14.75
N ALA A 199 15.91 -2.87 -14.93
CA ALA A 199 16.90 -2.75 -16.01
C ALA A 199 16.26 -2.56 -17.39
N HIS A 200 15.17 -3.32 -17.67
CA HIS A 200 14.40 -3.17 -18.90
C HIS A 200 13.46 -1.95 -18.90
N LEU A 201 13.05 -1.50 -17.72
CA LEU A 201 12.11 -0.38 -17.58
C LEU A 201 12.77 0.96 -17.93
N ARG A 202 14.05 1.09 -17.71
CA ARG A 202 14.85 2.26 -18.13
C ARG A 202 14.85 2.49 -19.65
N GLU A 203 14.70 1.42 -20.41
CA GLU A 203 14.70 1.44 -21.87
C GLU A 203 13.28 1.40 -22.44
N CYS A 204 12.27 1.16 -21.60
CA CYS A 204 10.89 0.99 -22.00
C CYS A 204 10.18 2.33 -22.18
N THR A 205 10.23 2.87 -23.41
CA THR A 205 9.53 4.12 -23.74
C THR A 205 8.02 3.94 -23.92
N GLU A 206 7.54 2.71 -24.01
CA GLU A 206 6.10 2.40 -24.15
C GLU A 206 5.31 2.66 -22.87
N ASN A 207 5.98 2.65 -21.73
CA ASN A 207 5.39 3.00 -20.44
C ASN A 207 6.17 4.14 -19.78
N PRO A 208 5.83 5.40 -20.07
CA PRO A 208 6.59 6.55 -19.58
C PRO A 208 6.61 6.65 -18.06
N LEU A 209 5.59 6.17 -17.35
CA LEU A 209 5.56 6.22 -15.88
C LEU A 209 6.61 5.31 -15.25
N LEU A 210 6.77 4.10 -15.79
CA LEU A 210 7.82 3.17 -15.35
C LEU A 210 9.19 3.64 -15.82
N HIS A 211 9.31 4.13 -17.05
CA HIS A 211 10.54 4.69 -17.57
C HIS A 211 11.05 5.81 -16.66
N ASP A 212 10.21 6.79 -16.33
CA ASP A 212 10.60 7.96 -15.52
C ASP A 212 10.91 7.57 -14.05
N ALA A 213 10.22 6.56 -13.51
CA ALA A 213 10.46 6.09 -12.14
C ALA A 213 11.76 5.29 -11.99
N TYR A 214 12.18 4.54 -13.03
CA TYR A 214 13.37 3.69 -12.99
C TYR A 214 14.55 4.26 -13.75
N GLY A 215 14.40 5.39 -14.44
CA GLY A 215 15.47 6.12 -15.17
C GLY A 215 16.31 6.97 -14.27
#